data_e30f629d40ce8d690f186bf7932415c4
#
_entry.id   e30f629d40ce8d690f186bf7932415c4
#
_cell.length_a   1.000
_cell.length_b   1.000
_cell.length_c   1.000
_cell.angle_alpha   90.00
_cell.angle_beta   90.00
_cell.angle_gamma   90.00
#
_symmetry.space_group_name_H-M   'P 1'
#
loop_
_entity.id
_entity.type
_entity.pdbx_description
1 polymer ?
#
loop_
_entity_poly.entity_id
_entity_poly.type
_entity_poly.pdbx_seq_one_letter_code
_entity_poly.pdbx_strand_id
1 'polypeptide(L)'
;MSSRIITLPNVLTIFRMALIPLFVSLLFYQRFLPALATFIVAGVTDGLDGLLARRFHQQSPLGRILDPIADKMMLVTSFVVLSMKGVYPVPIPKHLPIPFWVTITVISRDVFILVGAAAIYMVTGFRSFQPSLPGKISTLLQIFAVATVILAAQTRVGTGYYLPTIYTSVFAFTLFSGLHYVFFVSRLLTKSGDNIPLQ
;
A
#
# COMPACT_ATOMS: atom_id res chain seq x y z
N MET A 1 -18.98 -25.62 -15.48
CA MET A 1 -18.63 -24.20 -15.64
C MET A 1 -17.12 -24.10 -15.67
N SER A 2 -16.54 -23.88 -16.83
CA SER A 2 -15.08 -23.73 -16.98
C SER A 2 -14.67 -22.41 -16.29
N SER A 3 -14.02 -22.51 -15.16
CA SER A 3 -13.42 -21.35 -14.48
C SER A 3 -12.25 -20.87 -15.35
N ARG A 4 -12.47 -19.85 -16.16
CA ARG A 4 -11.39 -19.20 -16.90
C ARG A 4 -10.42 -18.63 -15.88
N ILE A 5 -9.30 -19.32 -15.69
CA ILE A 5 -8.21 -18.94 -14.76
C ILE A 5 -7.57 -17.63 -15.25
N ILE A 6 -7.57 -17.39 -16.55
CA ILE A 6 -7.04 -16.17 -17.17
C ILE A 6 -8.21 -15.21 -17.45
N THR A 7 -8.40 -14.26 -16.54
CA THR A 7 -9.33 -13.13 -16.72
C THR A 7 -8.52 -11.84 -16.94
N LEU A 8 -9.12 -10.86 -17.61
CA LEU A 8 -8.47 -9.56 -17.85
C LEU A 8 -7.91 -8.92 -16.56
N PRO A 9 -8.65 -8.92 -15.44
CA PRO A 9 -8.10 -8.44 -14.16
C PRO A 9 -6.84 -9.20 -13.73
N ASN A 10 -6.81 -10.53 -13.82
CA ASN A 10 -5.63 -11.32 -13.43
C ASN A 10 -4.39 -10.96 -14.27
N VAL A 11 -4.56 -10.69 -15.56
CA VAL A 11 -3.45 -10.26 -16.42
C VAL A 11 -2.90 -8.90 -15.96
N LEU A 12 -3.77 -7.96 -15.59
CA LEU A 12 -3.35 -6.66 -15.06
C LEU A 12 -2.61 -6.78 -13.74
N THR A 13 -3.04 -7.68 -12.85
CA THR A 13 -2.34 -7.95 -11.59
C THR A 13 -0.95 -8.55 -11.83
N ILE A 14 -0.81 -9.53 -12.75
CA ILE A 14 0.48 -10.10 -13.12
C ILE A 14 1.38 -9.05 -13.76
N PHE A 15 0.84 -8.21 -14.63
CA PHE A 15 1.57 -7.09 -15.22
C PHE A 15 2.10 -6.14 -14.15
N ARG A 16 1.29 -5.77 -13.15
CA ARG A 16 1.70 -4.95 -12.01
C ARG A 16 2.83 -5.61 -11.21
N MET A 17 2.75 -6.90 -10.95
CA MET A 17 3.84 -7.64 -10.30
C MET A 17 5.15 -7.57 -11.10
N ALA A 18 5.08 -7.62 -12.42
CA ALA A 18 6.24 -7.45 -13.29
C ALA A 18 6.78 -6.01 -13.30
N LEU A 19 5.95 -5.00 -13.03
CA LEU A 19 6.38 -3.61 -12.90
C LEU A 19 7.20 -3.36 -11.63
N ILE A 20 7.05 -4.16 -10.56
CA ILE A 20 7.79 -3.98 -9.31
C ILE A 20 9.32 -4.11 -9.54
N PRO A 21 9.86 -5.21 -10.11
CA PRO A 21 11.29 -5.31 -10.35
C PRO A 21 11.79 -4.27 -11.36
N LEU A 22 10.99 -3.88 -12.34
CA LEU A 22 11.33 -2.79 -13.25
C LEU A 22 11.46 -1.46 -12.49
N PHE A 23 10.50 -1.13 -11.65
CA PHE A 23 10.51 0.06 -10.80
C PHE A 23 11.76 0.12 -9.90
N VAL A 24 12.06 -0.99 -9.22
CA VAL A 24 13.25 -1.12 -8.36
C VAL A 24 14.53 -0.90 -9.16
N SER A 25 14.66 -1.56 -10.32
CA SER A 25 15.81 -1.41 -11.21
C SER A 25 16.00 0.06 -11.64
N LEU A 26 14.91 0.72 -12.07
CA LEU A 26 14.95 2.12 -12.50
C LEU A 26 15.41 3.05 -11.36
N LEU A 27 15.01 2.80 -10.11
CA LEU A 27 15.47 3.57 -8.96
C LEU A 27 16.97 3.36 -8.69
N PHE A 28 17.46 2.12 -8.74
CA PHE A 28 18.89 1.83 -8.55
C PHE A 28 19.77 2.41 -9.68
N TYR A 29 19.25 2.45 -10.91
CA TYR A 29 19.90 3.16 -12.02
C TYR A 29 19.67 4.68 -12.00
N GLN A 30 19.07 5.23 -10.94
CA GLN A 30 18.78 6.65 -10.75
C GLN A 30 17.93 7.28 -11.88
N ARG A 31 17.09 6.47 -12.51
CA ARG A 31 16.16 6.88 -13.55
C ARG A 31 14.82 7.26 -12.94
N PHE A 32 14.79 8.38 -12.19
CA PHE A 32 13.65 8.76 -11.34
C PHE A 32 12.36 9.05 -12.14
N LEU A 33 12.43 9.74 -13.28
CA LEU A 33 11.23 10.01 -14.10
C LEU A 33 10.62 8.73 -14.69
N PRO A 34 11.36 7.81 -15.30
CA PRO A 34 10.83 6.50 -15.69
C PRO A 34 10.30 5.69 -14.50
N ALA A 35 10.96 5.74 -13.34
CA ALA A 35 10.47 5.07 -12.14
C ALA A 35 9.13 5.66 -11.69
N LEU A 36 8.98 6.98 -11.68
CA LEU A 36 7.71 7.64 -11.37
C LEU A 36 6.61 7.25 -12.36
N ALA A 37 6.92 7.23 -13.65
CA ALA A 37 5.97 6.79 -14.68
C ALA A 37 5.52 5.33 -14.44
N THR A 38 6.47 4.43 -14.13
CA THR A 38 6.17 3.03 -13.80
C THR A 38 5.27 2.92 -12.57
N PHE A 39 5.54 3.71 -11.53
CA PHE A 39 4.73 3.76 -10.31
C PHE A 39 3.29 4.25 -10.58
N ILE A 40 3.15 5.31 -11.38
CA ILE A 40 1.84 5.85 -11.78
C ILE A 40 1.07 4.82 -12.64
N VAL A 41 1.73 4.20 -13.61
CA VAL A 41 1.11 3.15 -14.45
C VAL A 41 0.62 2.00 -13.58
N ALA A 42 1.42 1.54 -12.61
CA ALA A 42 1.00 0.49 -11.68
C ALA A 42 -0.24 0.90 -10.86
N GLY A 43 -0.30 2.14 -10.36
CA GLY A 43 -1.45 2.64 -9.61
C GLY A 43 -2.70 2.82 -10.47
N VAL A 44 -2.56 3.30 -11.71
CA VAL A 44 -3.67 3.43 -12.65
C VAL A 44 -4.23 2.07 -13.07
N THR A 45 -3.36 1.11 -13.35
CA THR A 45 -3.79 -0.27 -13.69
C THR A 45 -4.54 -0.93 -12.54
N ASP A 46 -4.15 -0.67 -11.27
CA ASP A 46 -4.90 -1.12 -10.08
C ASP A 46 -6.31 -0.54 -10.02
N GLY A 47 -6.45 0.77 -10.23
CA GLY A 47 -7.76 1.42 -10.29
C GLY A 47 -8.65 0.87 -11.42
N LEU A 48 -8.03 0.58 -12.57
CA LEU A 48 -8.75 0.06 -13.75
C LEU A 48 -9.21 -1.39 -13.57
N ASP A 49 -8.37 -2.28 -13.03
CA ASP A 49 -8.76 -3.68 -12.83
C ASP A 49 -9.88 -3.80 -11.79
N GLY A 50 -9.85 -3.01 -10.72
CA GLY A 50 -10.93 -2.92 -9.74
C GLY A 50 -12.26 -2.42 -10.34
N LEU A 51 -12.22 -1.47 -11.29
CA LEU A 51 -13.40 -0.99 -12.02
C LEU A 51 -13.91 -2.04 -13.01
N LEU A 52 -13.02 -2.66 -13.79
CA LEU A 52 -13.34 -3.68 -14.79
C LEU A 52 -13.91 -4.94 -14.13
N ALA A 53 -13.30 -5.41 -13.03
CA ALA A 53 -13.79 -6.56 -12.27
C ALA A 53 -15.23 -6.37 -11.78
N ARG A 54 -15.57 -5.16 -11.31
CA ARG A 54 -16.92 -4.81 -10.88
C ARG A 54 -17.90 -4.72 -12.06
N ARG A 55 -17.49 -4.09 -13.15
CA ARG A 55 -18.36 -3.86 -14.32
C ARG A 55 -18.66 -5.14 -15.10
N PHE A 56 -17.68 -6.04 -15.21
CA PHE A 56 -17.82 -7.28 -16.00
C PHE A 56 -18.16 -8.51 -15.15
N HIS A 57 -18.32 -8.38 -13.83
CA HIS A 57 -18.60 -9.49 -12.90
C HIS A 57 -17.57 -10.65 -13.03
N GLN A 58 -16.34 -10.34 -13.46
CA GLN A 58 -15.25 -11.30 -13.68
C GLN A 58 -14.30 -11.32 -12.48
N GLN A 59 -14.81 -11.72 -11.32
CA GLN A 59 -13.97 -11.94 -10.15
C GLN A 59 -13.49 -13.38 -10.11
N SER A 60 -12.20 -13.61 -10.38
CA SER A 60 -11.60 -14.92 -10.18
C SER A 60 -11.24 -15.13 -8.70
N PRO A 61 -11.28 -16.37 -8.18
CA PRO A 61 -10.80 -16.67 -6.82
C PRO A 61 -9.32 -16.28 -6.63
N LEU A 62 -8.52 -16.42 -7.68
CA LEU A 62 -7.09 -16.10 -7.69
C LEU A 62 -6.85 -14.57 -7.63
N GLY A 63 -7.59 -13.77 -8.40
CA GLY A 63 -7.50 -12.32 -8.40
C GLY A 63 -7.84 -11.73 -7.04
N ARG A 64 -8.88 -12.21 -6.36
CA ARG A 64 -9.24 -11.74 -5.02
C ARG A 64 -8.11 -11.82 -3.99
N ILE A 65 -7.17 -12.75 -4.16
CA ILE A 65 -6.02 -12.92 -3.26
C ILE A 65 -4.82 -12.13 -3.79
N LEU A 66 -4.57 -12.16 -5.11
CA LEU A 66 -3.40 -11.53 -5.70
C LEU A 66 -3.49 -10.00 -5.74
N ASP A 67 -4.67 -9.44 -5.98
CA ASP A 67 -4.85 -7.98 -6.09
C ASP A 67 -4.41 -7.24 -4.82
N PRO A 68 -4.91 -7.57 -3.60
CA PRO A 68 -4.46 -6.89 -2.39
C PRO A 68 -2.97 -7.09 -2.09
N ILE A 69 -2.40 -8.23 -2.49
CA ILE A 69 -0.97 -8.52 -2.29
C ILE A 69 -0.12 -7.65 -3.23
N ALA A 70 -0.45 -7.63 -4.52
CA ALA A 70 0.30 -6.87 -5.52
C ALA A 70 0.31 -5.37 -5.22
N ASP A 71 -0.85 -4.83 -4.80
CA ASP A 71 -1.01 -3.43 -4.41
C ASP A 71 -0.12 -3.07 -3.20
N LYS A 72 -0.17 -3.87 -2.16
CA LYS A 72 0.66 -3.67 -0.98
C LYS A 72 2.16 -3.86 -1.25
N MET A 73 2.53 -4.83 -2.08
CA MET A 73 3.93 -5.06 -2.45
C MET A 73 4.54 -3.85 -3.16
N MET A 74 3.81 -3.19 -4.07
CA MET A 74 4.33 -2.00 -4.76
C MET A 74 4.63 -0.86 -3.78
N LEU A 75 3.70 -0.54 -2.85
CA LEU A 75 3.91 0.50 -1.85
C LEU A 75 5.02 0.15 -0.85
N VAL A 76 5.00 -1.05 -0.28
CA VAL A 76 6.04 -1.50 0.66
C VAL A 76 7.41 -1.46 0.02
N THR A 77 7.55 -2.01 -1.19
CA THR A 77 8.82 -1.99 -1.94
C THR A 77 9.28 -0.56 -2.19
N SER A 78 8.36 0.35 -2.55
CA SER A 78 8.69 1.77 -2.76
C SER A 78 9.27 2.42 -1.50
N PHE A 79 8.64 2.23 -0.33
CA PHE A 79 9.14 2.77 0.92
C PHE A 79 10.49 2.18 1.32
N VAL A 80 10.67 0.86 1.17
CA VAL A 80 11.92 0.17 1.49
C VAL A 80 13.06 0.68 0.60
N VAL A 81 12.87 0.68 -0.72
CA VAL A 81 13.92 1.07 -1.67
C VAL A 81 14.26 2.55 -1.55
N LEU A 82 13.25 3.43 -1.40
CA LEU A 82 13.48 4.86 -1.22
C LEU A 82 14.06 5.22 0.16
N SER A 83 14.14 4.29 1.11
CA SER A 83 14.87 4.45 2.37
C SER A 83 16.37 4.12 2.24
N MET A 84 16.79 3.54 1.12
CA MET A 84 18.18 3.14 0.90
C MET A 84 19.00 4.29 0.32
N LYS A 85 20.15 4.61 0.94
CA LYS A 85 21.05 5.68 0.46
C LYS A 85 21.60 5.43 -0.95
N GLY A 86 21.83 4.15 -1.29
CA GLY A 86 22.41 3.76 -2.58
C GLY A 86 21.57 4.07 -3.82
N VAL A 87 20.30 4.42 -3.64
CA VAL A 87 19.38 4.80 -4.72
C VAL A 87 19.63 6.25 -5.19
N TYR A 88 20.18 7.10 -4.32
CA TYR A 88 20.31 8.53 -4.58
C TYR A 88 21.72 8.90 -5.09
N PRO A 89 21.82 9.88 -6.02
CA PRO A 89 23.10 10.39 -6.45
C PRO A 89 23.78 11.21 -5.35
N VAL A 90 25.10 11.19 -5.32
CA VAL A 90 25.90 11.97 -4.38
C VAL A 90 26.18 13.36 -4.97
N PRO A 91 26.06 14.45 -4.20
CA PRO A 91 25.59 14.54 -2.81
C PRO A 91 24.08 14.32 -2.69
N ILE A 92 23.67 13.58 -1.63
CA ILE A 92 22.27 13.28 -1.38
C ILE A 92 21.55 14.56 -0.97
N PRO A 93 20.40 14.92 -1.58
CA PRO A 93 19.62 16.09 -1.19
C PRO A 93 19.13 16.00 0.28
N LYS A 94 18.93 17.17 0.92
CA LYS A 94 18.42 17.21 2.30
C LYS A 94 17.12 16.46 2.46
N HIS A 95 16.99 15.73 3.58
CA HIS A 95 15.82 14.91 3.93
C HIS A 95 15.52 13.73 2.95
N LEU A 96 16.47 13.36 2.09
CA LEU A 96 16.52 12.08 1.41
C LEU A 96 17.65 11.23 2.05
N PRO A 97 17.50 9.91 2.12
CA PRO A 97 16.36 9.04 1.79
C PRO A 97 15.15 9.21 2.73
N ILE A 98 14.05 8.48 2.45
CA ILE A 98 12.92 8.40 3.40
C ILE A 98 13.46 7.93 4.76
N PRO A 99 13.11 8.62 5.88
CA PRO A 99 13.53 8.19 7.19
C PRO A 99 13.01 6.79 7.53
N PHE A 100 13.87 5.95 8.08
CA PHE A 100 13.55 4.55 8.34
C PHE A 100 12.35 4.37 9.28
N TRP A 101 12.14 5.30 10.24
CA TRP A 101 10.99 5.26 11.13
C TRP A 101 9.65 5.44 10.40
N VAL A 102 9.60 6.20 9.28
CA VAL A 102 8.40 6.32 8.44
C VAL A 102 8.09 4.97 7.78
N THR A 103 9.10 4.36 7.17
CA THR A 103 8.99 3.06 6.50
C THR A 103 8.52 1.98 7.47
N ILE A 104 9.13 1.89 8.67
CA ILE A 104 8.71 0.92 9.69
C ILE A 104 7.25 1.15 10.09
N THR A 105 6.83 2.41 10.31
CA THR A 105 5.47 2.73 10.72
C THR A 105 4.45 2.31 9.67
N VAL A 106 4.74 2.57 8.39
CA VAL A 106 3.86 2.16 7.28
C VAL A 106 3.74 0.64 7.22
N ILE A 107 4.86 -0.08 7.24
CA ILE A 107 4.88 -1.55 7.17
C ILE A 107 4.19 -2.16 8.40
N SER A 108 4.52 -1.70 9.60
CA SER A 108 3.94 -2.20 10.85
C SER A 108 2.41 -2.06 10.83
N ARG A 109 1.88 -0.91 10.43
CA ARG A 109 0.45 -0.68 10.34
C ARG A 109 -0.21 -1.65 9.37
N ASP A 110 0.38 -1.88 8.20
CA ASP A 110 -0.19 -2.79 7.20
C ASP A 110 -0.18 -4.24 7.70
N VAL A 111 0.89 -4.66 8.39
CA VAL A 111 0.97 -5.97 9.06
C VAL A 111 -0.07 -6.09 10.16
N PHE A 112 -0.23 -5.07 11.04
CA PHE A 112 -1.21 -5.09 12.10
C PHE A 112 -2.65 -5.22 11.59
N ILE A 113 -3.00 -4.52 10.51
CA ILE A 113 -4.32 -4.64 9.90
C ILE A 113 -4.52 -6.04 9.32
N LEU A 114 -3.52 -6.59 8.64
CA LEU A 114 -3.60 -7.92 8.04
C LEU A 114 -3.76 -9.01 9.10
N VAL A 115 -2.92 -8.98 10.14
CA VAL A 115 -2.96 -9.93 11.26
C VAL A 115 -4.28 -9.80 12.03
N GLY A 116 -4.72 -8.58 12.32
CA GLY A 116 -5.99 -8.34 13.00
C GLY A 116 -7.19 -8.83 12.20
N ALA A 117 -7.20 -8.60 10.89
CA ALA A 117 -8.25 -9.11 10.00
C ALA A 117 -8.26 -10.66 9.95
N ALA A 118 -7.08 -11.29 9.89
CA ALA A 118 -6.94 -12.74 9.92
C ALA A 118 -7.43 -13.32 11.27
N ALA A 119 -7.05 -12.70 12.39
CA ALA A 119 -7.49 -13.13 13.73
C ALA A 119 -9.02 -13.08 13.88
N ILE A 120 -9.65 -11.97 13.45
CA ILE A 120 -11.12 -11.86 13.50
C ILE A 120 -11.77 -12.93 12.61
N TYR A 121 -11.24 -13.15 11.41
CA TYR A 121 -11.74 -14.18 10.52
C TYR A 121 -11.70 -15.57 11.15
N MET A 122 -10.61 -15.91 11.85
CA MET A 122 -10.47 -17.20 12.55
C MET A 122 -11.44 -17.35 13.72
N VAL A 123 -11.71 -16.27 14.47
CA VAL A 123 -12.56 -16.32 15.67
C VAL A 123 -14.06 -16.22 15.34
N THR A 124 -14.43 -15.35 14.40
CA THR A 124 -15.84 -15.02 14.14
C THR A 124 -16.39 -15.60 12.83
N GLY A 125 -15.53 -16.10 11.93
CA GLY A 125 -15.91 -16.48 10.56
C GLY A 125 -16.38 -15.31 9.68
N PHE A 126 -16.29 -14.08 10.18
CA PHE A 126 -16.79 -12.87 9.52
C PHE A 126 -15.87 -12.49 8.35
N ARG A 127 -16.40 -12.47 7.11
CA ARG A 127 -15.63 -12.26 5.87
C ARG A 127 -15.68 -10.83 5.32
N SER A 128 -16.47 -9.95 5.92
CA SER A 128 -16.71 -8.61 5.35
C SER A 128 -15.98 -7.52 6.13
N PHE A 129 -14.72 -7.28 5.80
CA PHE A 129 -13.98 -6.12 6.28
C PHE A 129 -14.10 -4.99 5.25
N GLN A 130 -14.92 -3.99 5.54
CA GLN A 130 -14.94 -2.77 4.74
C GLN A 130 -13.74 -1.90 5.13
N PRO A 131 -12.94 -1.42 4.15
CA PRO A 131 -11.83 -0.53 4.44
C PRO A 131 -12.33 0.76 5.08
N SER A 132 -11.79 1.12 6.24
CA SER A 132 -12.13 2.36 6.95
C SER A 132 -11.70 3.60 6.16
N LEU A 133 -12.45 4.70 6.28
CA LEU A 133 -12.07 5.99 5.68
C LEU A 133 -10.65 6.43 6.06
N PRO A 134 -10.21 6.36 7.36
CA PRO A 134 -8.83 6.67 7.73
C PRO A 134 -7.79 5.79 7.02
N GLY A 135 -8.12 4.52 6.76
CA GLY A 135 -7.25 3.62 5.99
C GLY A 135 -7.05 4.07 4.55
N LYS A 136 -8.11 4.51 3.88
CA LYS A 136 -8.04 5.02 2.49
C LYS A 136 -7.20 6.31 2.41
N ILE A 137 -7.41 7.25 3.34
CA ILE A 137 -6.66 8.51 3.40
C ILE A 137 -5.17 8.23 3.64
N SER A 138 -4.84 7.33 4.58
CA SER A 138 -3.46 6.93 4.85
C SER A 138 -2.78 6.37 3.59
N THR A 139 -3.44 5.49 2.84
CA THR A 139 -2.89 4.93 1.60
C THR A 139 -2.70 6.01 0.52
N LEU A 140 -3.64 6.93 0.35
CA LEU A 140 -3.49 8.05 -0.59
C LEU A 140 -2.30 8.94 -0.23
N LEU A 141 -2.11 9.26 1.06
CA LEU A 141 -0.95 10.02 1.53
C LEU A 141 0.37 9.28 1.29
N GLN A 142 0.39 7.96 1.44
CA GLN A 142 1.55 7.13 1.13
C GLN A 142 1.90 7.17 -0.36
N ILE A 143 0.92 7.04 -1.25
CA ILE A 143 1.10 7.14 -2.70
C ILE A 143 1.65 8.52 -3.07
N PHE A 144 1.05 9.58 -2.52
CA PHE A 144 1.51 10.95 -2.73
C PHE A 144 2.94 11.18 -2.23
N ALA A 145 3.28 10.62 -1.06
CA ALA A 145 4.62 10.72 -0.49
C ALA A 145 5.66 10.03 -1.39
N VAL A 146 5.41 8.81 -1.87
CA VAL A 146 6.31 8.10 -2.78
C VAL A 146 6.53 8.90 -4.06
N ALA A 147 5.47 9.38 -4.71
CA ALA A 147 5.57 10.18 -5.92
C ALA A 147 6.38 11.48 -5.68
N THR A 148 6.14 12.17 -4.56
CA THR A 148 6.84 13.40 -4.21
C THR A 148 8.32 13.14 -3.92
N VAL A 149 8.66 12.05 -3.23
CA VAL A 149 10.06 11.68 -2.94
C VAL A 149 10.82 11.37 -4.21
N ILE A 150 10.22 10.63 -5.15
CA ILE A 150 10.84 10.33 -6.46
C ILE A 150 11.07 11.63 -7.24
N LEU A 151 10.09 12.53 -7.26
CA LEU A 151 10.20 13.83 -7.92
C LEU A 151 11.25 14.72 -7.25
N ALA A 152 11.32 14.72 -5.92
CA ALA A 152 12.34 15.42 -5.14
C ALA A 152 13.76 14.92 -5.45
N ALA A 153 13.93 13.60 -5.64
CA ALA A 153 15.19 13.00 -6.04
C ALA A 153 15.63 13.45 -7.44
N GLN A 154 14.66 13.63 -8.36
CA GLN A 154 14.93 14.13 -9.70
C GLN A 154 15.27 15.62 -9.73
N THR A 155 14.45 16.46 -9.11
CA THR A 155 14.53 17.93 -9.21
C THR A 155 15.54 18.55 -8.25
N ARG A 156 15.76 17.91 -7.10
CA ARG A 156 16.62 18.38 -5.98
C ARG A 156 16.24 19.75 -5.40
N VAL A 157 15.06 20.28 -5.74
CA VAL A 157 14.61 21.62 -5.36
C VAL A 157 13.76 21.58 -4.11
N GLY A 158 14.06 22.47 -3.14
CA GLY A 158 13.19 22.71 -1.99
C GLY A 158 12.97 21.55 -1.02
N THR A 159 13.75 20.47 -1.13
CA THR A 159 13.55 19.22 -0.36
C THR A 159 13.53 19.44 1.17
N GLY A 160 14.22 20.48 1.66
CA GLY A 160 14.31 20.81 3.08
C GLY A 160 13.01 21.36 3.70
N TYR A 161 12.07 21.85 2.89
CA TYR A 161 10.85 22.50 3.38
C TYR A 161 9.64 21.56 3.39
N TYR A 162 9.40 20.81 2.30
CA TYR A 162 8.16 20.05 2.18
C TYR A 162 8.30 18.56 2.57
N LEU A 163 9.49 17.96 2.42
CA LEU A 163 9.67 16.53 2.75
C LEU A 163 9.42 16.22 4.23
N PRO A 164 9.93 17.01 5.20
CA PRO A 164 9.62 16.76 6.61
C PRO A 164 8.12 16.81 6.91
N THR A 165 7.40 17.77 6.31
CA THR A 165 5.95 17.89 6.48
C THR A 165 5.23 16.66 5.91
N ILE A 166 5.65 16.15 4.74
CA ILE A 166 5.08 14.94 4.15
C ILE A 166 5.34 13.73 5.04
N TYR A 167 6.56 13.54 5.53
CA TYR A 167 6.90 12.41 6.40
C TYR A 167 6.13 12.43 7.71
N THR A 168 6.00 13.59 8.35
CA THR A 168 5.21 13.74 9.58
C THR A 168 3.72 13.51 9.33
N SER A 169 3.20 13.97 8.19
CA SER A 169 1.81 13.72 7.80
C SER A 169 1.54 12.23 7.56
N VAL A 170 2.40 11.54 6.80
CA VAL A 170 2.30 10.09 6.59
C VAL A 170 2.33 9.36 7.92
N PHE A 171 3.26 9.71 8.80
CA PHE A 171 3.37 9.11 10.13
C PHE A 171 2.10 9.30 10.96
N ALA A 172 1.63 10.54 11.10
CA ALA A 172 0.46 10.87 11.92
C ALA A 172 -0.80 10.14 11.43
N PHE A 173 -1.07 10.18 10.11
CA PHE A 173 -2.24 9.52 9.55
C PHE A 173 -2.13 7.99 9.57
N THR A 174 -0.93 7.43 9.45
CA THR A 174 -0.69 6.00 9.56
C THR A 174 -0.95 5.51 10.98
N LEU A 175 -0.46 6.22 12.00
CA LEU A 175 -0.75 5.92 13.40
C LEU A 175 -2.23 6.06 13.72
N PHE A 176 -2.86 7.15 13.31
CA PHE A 176 -4.29 7.38 13.51
C PHE A 176 -5.13 6.26 12.89
N SER A 177 -4.80 5.86 11.67
CA SER A 177 -5.48 4.75 10.97
C SER A 177 -5.30 3.42 11.71
N GLY A 178 -4.11 3.14 12.24
CA GLY A 178 -3.83 1.94 13.03
C GLY A 178 -4.62 1.91 14.35
N LEU A 179 -4.60 3.01 15.11
CA LEU A 179 -5.35 3.13 16.36
C LEU A 179 -6.86 3.00 16.12
N HIS A 180 -7.39 3.68 15.11
CA HIS A 180 -8.81 3.55 14.75
C HIS A 180 -9.20 2.10 14.45
N TYR A 181 -8.32 1.35 13.76
CA TYR A 181 -8.57 -0.06 13.47
C TYR A 181 -8.60 -0.91 14.74
N VAL A 182 -7.65 -0.71 15.68
CA VAL A 182 -7.62 -1.42 16.97
C VAL A 182 -8.91 -1.16 17.77
N PHE A 183 -9.36 0.10 17.84
CA PHE A 183 -10.63 0.43 18.50
C PHE A 183 -11.84 -0.21 17.83
N PHE A 184 -11.87 -0.26 16.51
CA PHE A 184 -12.95 -0.90 15.77
C PHE A 184 -12.99 -2.40 16.04
N VAL A 185 -11.84 -3.08 16.02
CA VAL A 185 -11.69 -4.51 16.30
C VAL A 185 -12.10 -4.84 17.73
N SER A 186 -11.63 -4.07 18.71
CA SER A 186 -11.99 -4.31 20.13
C SER A 186 -13.49 -4.24 20.36
N ARG A 187 -14.18 -3.26 19.76
CA ARG A 187 -15.64 -3.13 19.84
C ARG A 187 -16.40 -4.31 19.20
N LEU A 188 -15.88 -4.84 18.08
CA LEU A 188 -16.50 -6.01 17.45
C LEU A 188 -16.38 -7.26 18.31
N LEU A 189 -15.21 -7.49 18.91
CA LEU A 189 -14.97 -8.65 19.77
C LEU A 189 -15.83 -8.60 21.05
N THR A 190 -15.99 -7.43 21.66
CA THR A 190 -16.85 -7.25 22.83
C THR A 190 -18.32 -7.57 22.49
N LYS A 191 -18.84 -7.06 21.37
CA LYS A 191 -20.21 -7.36 20.92
C LYS A 191 -20.45 -8.83 20.57
N SER A 192 -19.44 -9.54 20.08
CA SER A 192 -19.55 -10.98 19.78
C SER A 192 -19.52 -11.83 21.04
N GLY A 193 -18.82 -11.39 22.10
CA GLY A 193 -18.80 -12.06 23.41
C GLY A 193 -20.17 -12.04 24.14
N ASP A 194 -20.91 -10.96 23.99
CA ASP A 194 -22.25 -10.80 24.64
C ASP A 194 -23.36 -11.64 23.96
N ASN A 195 -23.11 -12.18 22.77
CA ASN A 195 -24.10 -12.96 22.01
C ASN A 195 -23.84 -14.48 21.98
N ILE A 196 -22.92 -15.00 22.81
CA ILE A 196 -22.72 -16.43 22.97
C ILE A 196 -23.64 -16.86 24.15
N PRO A 197 -24.78 -17.54 23.91
CA PRO A 197 -25.54 -18.14 24.99
C PRO A 197 -24.67 -19.24 25.61
N LEU A 198 -24.38 -19.09 26.89
CA LEU A 198 -23.79 -20.15 27.72
C LEU A 198 -24.75 -21.34 27.69
N GLN A 199 -24.42 -22.37 26.91
CA GLN A 199 -25.03 -23.70 27.01
C GLN A 199 -24.17 -24.58 27.91
#